data_f4a62e32b50e2e18a05669247198ec6e
#
_entry.id   f4a62e32b50e2e18a05669247198ec6e
#
_cell.length_a   1.000
_cell.length_b   1.000
_cell.length_c   1.000
_cell.angle_alpha   90.00
_cell.angle_beta   90.00
_cell.angle_gamma   90.00
#
_symmetry.space_group_name_H-M   'P 1'
#
loop_
_entity.id
_entity.type
_entity.pdbx_description
1 polymer ?
#
loop_
_entity_poly.entity_id
_entity_poly.type
_entity_poly.pdbx_seq_one_letter_code
_entity_poly.pdbx_strand_id
1 'polypeptide(L)'
;MEDFAMYILNEQDYIQKMIIAYYMSKRTGIFFDKSVILRTQIAKMFINYASLDVDMNEVLTAMLLCNCKKIDNSQKIGKMETYAKEGADYLFSLGFDKRFCKICEGLNRYSGIKQRYKESDILEVVDQFSALILKRVERDAFTPKEALVVLKERNLKNIKNRYLEDFIIFVNAMEDVNIRESVEVPVLRKLAFLTEREKNVKSFIAKLGNRYAEEIDRLMKVNIKKQAQELLYNNIVEEKNEIKSKNKVTDAVQETKKKIQTAHRYTRKIQKSNAERSLFSKEAANRILNHESLYKID
;
A
#
# COMPACT_ATOMS: atom_id res chain seq x y z
N MET A 1 29.07 -2.78 3.15
CA MET A 1 27.64 -3.11 3.36
C MET A 1 26.86 -1.95 4.00
N GLU A 2 27.52 -1.10 4.79
CA GLU A 2 26.90 0.15 5.36
C GLU A 2 26.33 1.07 4.29
N ASP A 3 26.94 1.13 3.11
CA ASP A 3 26.45 1.94 1.98
C ASP A 3 25.09 1.51 1.43
N PHE A 4 24.68 0.24 1.62
CA PHE A 4 23.43 -0.26 1.06
C PHE A 4 22.19 0.30 1.76
N ALA A 5 22.20 0.32 3.11
CA ALA A 5 21.08 0.87 3.89
C ALA A 5 20.85 2.34 3.55
N MET A 6 21.94 3.12 3.51
CA MET A 6 21.91 4.53 3.10
C MET A 6 21.40 4.68 1.65
N TYR A 7 21.87 3.84 0.74
CA TYR A 7 21.52 3.93 -0.67
C TYR A 7 20.02 3.66 -0.91
N ILE A 8 19.48 2.57 -0.36
CA ILE A 8 18.05 2.23 -0.55
C ILE A 8 17.12 3.20 0.19
N LEU A 9 17.50 3.71 1.38
CA LEU A 9 16.71 4.67 2.13
C LEU A 9 16.65 6.03 1.42
N ASN A 10 17.73 6.46 0.77
CA ASN A 10 17.81 7.73 0.07
C ASN A 10 17.22 7.70 -1.34
N GLU A 11 17.03 6.52 -1.93
CA GLU A 11 16.43 6.40 -3.26
C GLU A 11 14.96 6.84 -3.23
N GLN A 12 14.62 7.86 -4.01
CA GLN A 12 13.26 8.40 -4.10
C GLN A 12 12.45 7.79 -5.25
N ASP A 13 13.12 7.27 -6.28
CA ASP A 13 12.45 6.59 -7.37
C ASP A 13 11.99 5.21 -6.89
N TYR A 14 10.67 5.04 -6.86
CA TYR A 14 10.03 3.80 -6.38
C TYR A 14 10.45 2.56 -7.17
N ILE A 15 10.62 2.70 -8.50
CA ILE A 15 10.99 1.58 -9.36
C ILE A 15 12.46 1.21 -9.12
N GLN A 16 13.34 2.21 -9.04
CA GLN A 16 14.75 1.98 -8.72
C GLN A 16 14.91 1.33 -7.34
N LYS A 17 14.13 1.78 -6.36
CA LYS A 17 14.11 1.17 -5.03
C LYS A 17 13.76 -0.33 -5.08
N MET A 18 12.75 -0.72 -5.85
CA MET A 18 12.41 -2.13 -6.06
C MET A 18 13.52 -2.92 -6.76
N ILE A 19 14.18 -2.32 -7.74
CA ILE A 19 15.30 -2.93 -8.45
C ILE A 19 16.46 -3.16 -7.50
N ILE A 20 16.81 -2.18 -6.67
CA ILE A 20 17.86 -2.29 -5.66
C ILE A 20 17.56 -3.45 -4.70
N ALA A 21 16.32 -3.50 -4.15
CA ALA A 21 15.89 -4.57 -3.25
C ALA A 21 15.96 -5.95 -3.94
N TYR A 22 15.56 -6.04 -5.20
CA TYR A 22 15.65 -7.28 -5.99
C TYR A 22 17.09 -7.77 -6.12
N TYR A 23 18.02 -6.92 -6.54
CA TYR A 23 19.42 -7.32 -6.69
C TYR A 23 20.11 -7.63 -5.36
N MET A 24 19.74 -6.88 -4.30
CA MET A 24 20.17 -7.23 -2.97
C MET A 24 19.72 -8.64 -2.58
N SER A 25 18.46 -8.98 -2.84
CA SER A 25 17.94 -10.31 -2.52
C SER A 25 18.72 -11.44 -3.18
N LYS A 26 19.21 -11.21 -4.41
CA LYS A 26 20.04 -12.19 -5.13
C LYS A 26 21.42 -12.38 -4.48
N ARG A 27 21.96 -11.34 -3.85
CA ARG A 27 23.28 -11.39 -3.20
C ARG A 27 23.24 -11.91 -1.76
N THR A 28 22.16 -11.61 -1.05
CA THR A 28 22.07 -11.86 0.39
C THR A 28 21.13 -13.01 0.76
N GLY A 29 20.37 -13.54 -0.23
CA GLY A 29 19.38 -14.60 0.02
C GLY A 29 18.15 -14.13 0.80
N ILE A 30 17.93 -12.83 0.98
CA ILE A 30 16.70 -12.33 1.62
C ILE A 30 15.48 -12.65 0.77
N PHE A 31 14.34 -12.86 1.44
CA PHE A 31 13.09 -13.11 0.75
C PHE A 31 12.62 -11.88 -0.03
N PHE A 32 12.48 -12.05 -1.33
CA PHE A 32 11.96 -11.02 -2.22
C PHE A 32 11.28 -11.67 -3.43
N ASP A 33 9.97 -11.57 -3.52
CA ASP A 33 9.17 -12.13 -4.58
C ASP A 33 8.12 -11.12 -5.10
N LYS A 34 7.23 -11.58 -5.97
CA LYS A 34 6.14 -10.76 -6.52
C LYS A 34 5.16 -10.27 -5.46
N SER A 35 4.97 -11.04 -4.36
CA SER A 35 4.08 -10.64 -3.26
C SER A 35 4.64 -9.44 -2.48
N VAL A 36 5.97 -9.33 -2.39
CA VAL A 36 6.64 -8.15 -1.81
C VAL A 36 6.31 -6.89 -2.61
N ILE A 37 6.38 -7.00 -3.94
CA ILE A 37 6.08 -5.89 -4.86
C ILE A 37 4.60 -5.49 -4.75
N LEU A 38 3.69 -6.47 -4.77
CA LEU A 38 2.25 -6.23 -4.63
C LEU A 38 1.94 -5.44 -3.37
N ARG A 39 2.39 -5.91 -2.20
CA ARG A 39 2.12 -5.23 -0.94
C ARG A 39 2.73 -3.83 -0.87
N THR A 40 3.93 -3.64 -1.43
CA THR A 40 4.56 -2.31 -1.49
C THR A 40 3.75 -1.36 -2.38
N GLN A 41 3.23 -1.85 -3.51
CA GLN A 41 2.34 -1.07 -4.37
C GLN A 41 1.03 -0.71 -3.65
N ILE A 42 0.42 -1.65 -2.92
CA ILE A 42 -0.80 -1.39 -2.15
C ILE A 42 -0.50 -0.37 -1.03
N ALA A 43 0.63 -0.49 -0.31
CA ALA A 43 1.03 0.48 0.70
C ALA A 43 1.15 1.90 0.12
N LYS A 44 1.84 2.04 -1.03
CA LYS A 44 1.95 3.32 -1.74
C LYS A 44 0.59 3.92 -2.09
N MET A 45 -0.30 3.10 -2.65
CA MET A 45 -1.66 3.52 -3.00
C MET A 45 -2.44 3.96 -1.76
N PHE A 46 -2.37 3.19 -0.68
CA PHE A 46 -3.07 3.47 0.56
C PHE A 46 -2.59 4.78 1.22
N ILE A 47 -1.27 4.95 1.40
CA ILE A 47 -0.69 6.17 1.99
C ILE A 47 -1.14 7.41 1.20
N ASN A 48 -1.09 7.33 -0.12
CA ASN A 48 -1.53 8.42 -0.99
C ASN A 48 -3.04 8.69 -0.93
N TYR A 49 -3.85 7.62 -0.93
CA TYR A 49 -5.30 7.74 -0.85
C TYR A 49 -5.76 8.41 0.44
N ALA A 50 -5.28 7.88 1.58
CA ALA A 50 -5.64 8.36 2.91
C ALA A 50 -4.85 9.61 3.35
N SER A 51 -3.88 10.07 2.54
CA SER A 51 -3.00 11.21 2.86
C SER A 51 -2.35 11.06 4.24
N LEU A 52 -1.81 9.86 4.52
CA LEU A 52 -1.25 9.55 5.84
C LEU A 52 -0.01 10.41 6.13
N ASP A 53 0.07 10.90 7.36
CA ASP A 53 1.23 11.65 7.86
C ASP A 53 2.35 10.68 8.27
N VAL A 54 3.07 10.16 7.28
CA VAL A 54 4.22 9.25 7.43
C VAL A 54 5.28 9.56 6.36
N ASP A 55 6.53 9.22 6.65
CA ASP A 55 7.55 9.20 5.61
C ASP A 55 7.28 8.02 4.67
N MET A 56 6.73 8.35 3.49
CA MET A 56 6.42 7.35 2.47
C MET A 56 7.66 6.58 2.05
N ASN A 57 8.79 7.25 1.92
CA ASN A 57 10.03 6.62 1.47
C ASN A 57 10.51 5.55 2.46
N GLU A 58 10.45 5.86 3.75
CA GLU A 58 10.77 4.92 4.83
C GLU A 58 9.80 3.73 4.84
N VAL A 59 8.47 4.00 4.75
CA VAL A 59 7.46 2.93 4.75
C VAL A 59 7.62 2.00 3.54
N LEU A 60 7.86 2.54 2.34
CA LEU A 60 8.06 1.70 1.16
C LEU A 60 9.33 0.87 1.25
N THR A 61 10.43 1.41 1.79
CA THR A 61 11.65 0.65 2.06
C THR A 61 11.39 -0.47 3.08
N ALA A 62 10.67 -0.16 4.16
CA ALA A 62 10.29 -1.16 5.16
C ALA A 62 9.39 -2.25 4.57
N MET A 63 8.40 -1.91 3.71
CA MET A 63 7.57 -2.90 3.01
C MET A 63 8.36 -3.85 2.12
N LEU A 64 9.40 -3.35 1.46
CA LEU A 64 10.28 -4.20 0.63
C LEU A 64 11.11 -5.17 1.46
N LEU A 65 11.51 -4.81 2.69
CA LEU A 65 12.51 -5.52 3.47
C LEU A 65 11.99 -6.22 4.74
N CYS A 66 10.84 -5.82 5.30
CA CYS A 66 10.36 -6.32 6.60
C CYS A 66 10.14 -7.84 6.68
N ASN A 67 9.95 -8.50 5.54
CA ASN A 67 9.75 -9.94 5.44
C ASN A 67 11.03 -10.71 5.02
N CYS A 68 12.20 -10.08 5.10
CA CYS A 68 13.44 -10.62 4.55
C CYS A 68 13.80 -12.03 5.06
N LYS A 69 13.39 -12.40 6.27
CA LYS A 69 13.61 -13.73 6.89
C LYS A 69 12.38 -14.64 6.89
N LYS A 70 11.34 -14.29 6.15
CA LYS A 70 10.07 -15.05 6.17
C LYS A 70 10.20 -16.50 5.71
N ILE A 71 11.00 -16.79 4.68
CA ILE A 71 11.21 -18.17 4.18
C ILE A 71 11.99 -19.01 5.20
N ASP A 72 13.06 -18.46 5.77
CA ASP A 72 13.90 -19.18 6.73
C ASP A 72 13.06 -19.69 7.91
N ASN A 73 12.01 -18.95 8.28
CA ASN A 73 11.11 -19.28 9.37
C ASN A 73 9.92 -20.18 8.97
N SER A 74 9.47 -20.11 7.71
CA SER A 74 8.37 -20.96 7.23
C SER A 74 8.72 -22.45 7.22
N GLN A 75 10.00 -22.78 7.16
CA GLN A 75 10.50 -24.14 7.24
C GLN A 75 10.68 -24.66 8.70
N LYS A 76 10.54 -23.78 9.69
CA LYS A 76 10.69 -24.10 11.10
C LYS A 76 9.33 -24.09 11.77
N ILE A 77 8.76 -25.25 12.05
CA ILE A 77 7.48 -25.39 12.77
C ILE A 77 7.53 -24.58 14.08
N GLY A 78 6.54 -23.70 14.30
CA GLY A 78 6.39 -22.88 15.49
C GLY A 78 7.18 -21.56 15.51
N LYS A 79 7.90 -21.18 14.43
CA LYS A 79 8.69 -19.94 14.38
C LYS A 79 8.14 -18.83 13.49
N MET A 80 6.94 -18.96 12.95
CA MET A 80 6.31 -17.90 12.13
C MET A 80 6.10 -16.60 12.91
N GLU A 81 6.11 -16.65 14.23
CA GLU A 81 5.94 -15.47 15.10
C GLU A 81 7.21 -14.63 15.20
N THR A 82 8.40 -15.21 14.96
CA THR A 82 9.69 -14.55 15.18
C THR A 82 10.33 -13.97 13.93
N TYR A 83 9.83 -14.26 12.73
CA TYR A 83 10.48 -13.84 11.49
C TYR A 83 10.68 -12.32 11.36
N ALA A 84 9.76 -11.53 11.91
CA ALA A 84 9.86 -10.07 11.85
C ALA A 84 11.01 -9.56 12.74
N LYS A 85 11.19 -10.18 13.93
CA LYS A 85 12.31 -9.87 14.82
C LYS A 85 13.64 -10.29 14.22
N GLU A 86 13.75 -11.54 13.75
CA GLU A 86 14.96 -12.04 13.09
C GLU A 86 15.30 -11.22 11.84
N GLY A 87 14.27 -10.76 11.09
CA GLY A 87 14.43 -9.84 9.97
C GLY A 87 14.98 -8.49 10.39
N ALA A 88 14.44 -7.91 11.46
CA ALA A 88 14.90 -6.63 12.01
C ALA A 88 16.36 -6.71 12.50
N ASP A 89 16.72 -7.78 13.21
CA ASP A 89 18.09 -8.01 13.67
C ASP A 89 19.05 -8.15 12.47
N TYR A 90 18.62 -8.84 11.42
CA TYR A 90 19.39 -8.96 10.19
C TYR A 90 19.57 -7.62 9.47
N LEU A 91 18.50 -6.83 9.36
CA LEU A 91 18.58 -5.48 8.76
C LEU A 91 19.51 -4.56 9.56
N PHE A 92 19.49 -4.67 10.89
CA PHE A 92 20.44 -3.95 11.74
C PHE A 92 21.88 -4.33 11.41
N SER A 93 22.18 -5.62 11.20
CA SER A 93 23.50 -6.08 10.79
C SER A 93 23.95 -5.60 9.41
N LEU A 94 23.00 -5.14 8.57
CA LEU A 94 23.24 -4.55 7.25
C LEU A 94 23.42 -3.01 7.29
N GLY A 95 23.41 -2.41 8.49
CA GLY A 95 23.63 -0.97 8.67
C GLY A 95 22.36 -0.12 8.72
N PHE A 96 21.17 -0.72 8.77
CA PHE A 96 19.94 0.05 9.02
C PHE A 96 19.88 0.54 10.46
N ASP A 97 19.34 1.76 10.65
CA ASP A 97 19.22 2.32 11.98
C ASP A 97 18.20 1.57 12.86
N LYS A 98 18.33 1.79 14.18
CA LYS A 98 17.50 1.11 15.17
C LYS A 98 16.00 1.41 15.02
N ARG A 99 15.63 2.65 14.63
CA ARG A 99 14.23 3.04 14.45
C ARG A 99 13.61 2.28 13.28
N PHE A 100 14.29 2.27 12.13
CA PHE A 100 13.86 1.52 10.95
C PHE A 100 13.67 0.02 11.26
N CYS A 101 14.64 -0.59 11.95
CA CYS A 101 14.55 -1.99 12.35
C CYS A 101 13.36 -2.25 13.27
N LYS A 102 13.05 -1.34 14.20
CA LYS A 102 11.88 -1.45 15.07
C LYS A 102 10.56 -1.28 14.31
N ILE A 103 10.51 -0.46 13.27
CA ILE A 103 9.35 -0.38 12.36
C ILE A 103 9.12 -1.74 11.69
N CYS A 104 10.17 -2.36 11.14
CA CYS A 104 10.10 -3.68 10.50
C CYS A 104 9.71 -4.80 11.48
N GLU A 105 10.27 -4.81 12.70
CA GLU A 105 9.94 -5.77 13.76
C GLU A 105 8.44 -5.66 14.13
N GLY A 106 7.91 -4.44 14.15
CA GLY A 106 6.51 -4.14 14.44
C GLY A 106 5.50 -4.64 13.39
N LEU A 107 5.93 -5.12 12.23
CA LEU A 107 5.06 -5.78 11.25
C LEU A 107 4.26 -6.93 11.87
N ASN A 108 4.90 -7.73 12.71
CA ASN A 108 4.24 -8.81 13.43
C ASN A 108 3.87 -8.37 14.84
N ARG A 109 2.59 -8.26 15.10
CA ARG A 109 2.00 -7.91 16.41
C ARG A 109 2.44 -8.84 17.53
N TYR A 110 2.77 -10.08 17.22
CA TYR A 110 3.23 -11.10 18.18
C TYR A 110 4.74 -11.06 18.43
N SER A 111 5.47 -10.10 17.83
CA SER A 111 6.92 -9.92 18.06
C SER A 111 7.28 -9.51 19.50
N GLY A 112 6.28 -9.21 20.34
CA GLY A 112 6.49 -8.81 21.74
C GLY A 112 6.85 -7.33 21.91
N ILE A 113 6.82 -6.52 20.86
CA ILE A 113 7.07 -5.07 20.94
C ILE A 113 5.96 -4.39 21.73
N LYS A 114 6.32 -3.73 22.84
CA LYS A 114 5.38 -2.98 23.67
C LYS A 114 4.91 -1.68 23.01
N GLN A 115 5.82 -0.98 22.34
CA GLN A 115 5.53 0.29 21.67
C GLN A 115 5.70 0.13 20.16
N ARG A 116 4.60 0.31 19.42
CA ARG A 116 4.56 0.20 17.96
C ARG A 116 4.63 1.58 17.32
N TYR A 117 5.41 1.69 16.27
CA TYR A 117 5.42 2.86 15.40
C TYR A 117 4.16 2.90 14.53
N LYS A 118 3.75 4.10 14.12
CA LYS A 118 2.61 4.29 13.22
C LYS A 118 2.84 3.60 11.86
N GLU A 119 4.07 3.61 11.39
CA GLU A 119 4.51 2.94 10.16
C GLU A 119 4.31 1.41 10.25
N SER A 120 4.59 0.80 11.39
CA SER A 120 4.39 -0.64 11.61
C SER A 120 2.94 -1.08 11.45
N ASP A 121 1.99 -0.21 11.81
CA ASP A 121 0.57 -0.50 11.65
C ASP A 121 0.16 -0.50 10.16
N ILE A 122 0.80 0.33 9.33
CA ILE A 122 0.62 0.29 7.87
C ILE A 122 1.20 -1.03 7.31
N LEU A 123 2.43 -1.39 7.73
CA LEU A 123 3.06 -2.63 7.29
C LEU A 123 2.17 -3.84 7.59
N GLU A 124 1.63 -3.92 8.82
CA GLU A 124 0.80 -5.04 9.28
C GLU A 124 -0.48 -5.18 8.47
N VAL A 125 -1.27 -4.11 8.34
CA VAL A 125 -2.56 -4.17 7.66
C VAL A 125 -2.41 -4.50 6.19
N VAL A 126 -1.41 -3.92 5.53
CA VAL A 126 -1.13 -4.17 4.12
C VAL A 126 -0.56 -5.57 3.88
N ASP A 127 0.39 -6.06 4.70
CA ASP A 127 0.93 -7.42 4.55
C ASP A 127 -0.15 -8.49 4.74
N GLN A 128 -0.99 -8.33 5.77
CA GLN A 128 -2.10 -9.26 6.02
C GLN A 128 -3.10 -9.27 4.87
N PHE A 129 -3.54 -8.11 4.39
CA PHE A 129 -4.48 -7.98 3.29
C PHE A 129 -3.92 -8.55 1.99
N SER A 130 -2.70 -8.14 1.62
CA SER A 130 -2.04 -8.59 0.39
C SER A 130 -1.85 -10.10 0.36
N ALA A 131 -1.57 -10.70 1.52
CA ALA A 131 -1.47 -12.15 1.65
C ALA A 131 -2.81 -12.87 1.45
N LEU A 132 -3.95 -12.22 1.72
CA LEU A 132 -5.29 -12.79 1.56
C LEU A 132 -5.75 -12.77 0.11
N ILE A 133 -5.46 -11.72 -0.64
CA ILE A 133 -5.89 -11.56 -2.03
C ILE A 133 -5.03 -12.31 -3.06
N LEU A 134 -4.00 -13.01 -2.63
CA LEU A 134 -3.18 -13.89 -3.47
C LEU A 134 -3.51 -15.36 -3.23
N LYS A 135 -3.48 -16.15 -4.30
CA LYS A 135 -3.59 -17.61 -4.24
C LYS A 135 -2.39 -18.21 -3.52
N ARG A 136 -2.66 -19.22 -2.71
CA ARG A 136 -1.66 -20.03 -2.00
C ARG A 136 -1.86 -21.49 -2.32
N VAL A 137 -0.89 -22.32 -1.95
CA VAL A 137 -0.97 -23.78 -2.12
C VAL A 137 -2.17 -24.34 -1.35
N GLU A 138 -2.40 -23.82 -0.15
CA GLU A 138 -3.42 -24.29 0.79
C GLU A 138 -4.81 -23.66 0.59
N ARG A 139 -4.95 -22.61 -0.23
CA ARG A 139 -6.23 -21.92 -0.46
C ARG A 139 -6.25 -21.06 -1.71
N ASP A 140 -7.44 -20.83 -2.25
CA ASP A 140 -7.66 -19.84 -3.29
C ASP A 140 -7.54 -18.40 -2.75
N ALA A 141 -7.38 -17.45 -3.67
CA ALA A 141 -7.36 -16.03 -3.35
C ALA A 141 -8.75 -15.58 -2.87
N PHE A 142 -8.79 -14.80 -1.80
CA PHE A 142 -10.01 -14.09 -1.41
C PHE A 142 -10.24 -12.90 -2.34
N THR A 143 -11.51 -12.57 -2.56
CA THR A 143 -11.84 -11.24 -3.09
C THR A 143 -11.44 -10.17 -2.07
N PRO A 144 -11.17 -8.92 -2.49
CA PRO A 144 -10.84 -7.86 -1.55
C PRO A 144 -11.88 -7.66 -0.43
N LYS A 145 -13.18 -7.82 -0.74
CA LYS A 145 -14.26 -7.73 0.28
C LYS A 145 -14.20 -8.87 1.30
N GLU A 146 -13.99 -10.11 0.86
CA GLU A 146 -13.79 -11.25 1.78
C GLU A 146 -12.53 -11.09 2.62
N ALA A 147 -11.44 -10.60 2.00
CA ALA A 147 -10.20 -10.32 2.71
C ALA A 147 -10.40 -9.28 3.83
N LEU A 148 -11.25 -8.25 3.62
CA LEU A 148 -11.60 -7.30 4.67
C LEU A 148 -12.34 -7.94 5.85
N VAL A 149 -13.23 -8.90 5.61
CA VAL A 149 -13.93 -9.62 6.70
C VAL A 149 -12.91 -10.33 7.58
N VAL A 150 -12.00 -11.11 6.98
CA VAL A 150 -10.93 -11.82 7.69
C VAL A 150 -10.00 -10.85 8.43
N LEU A 151 -9.67 -9.73 7.80
CA LEU A 151 -8.80 -8.70 8.38
C LEU A 151 -9.44 -8.07 9.63
N LYS A 152 -10.73 -7.75 9.58
CA LYS A 152 -11.51 -7.24 10.71
C LYS A 152 -11.50 -8.22 11.87
N GLU A 153 -11.82 -9.48 11.61
CA GLU A 153 -11.85 -10.53 12.66
C GLU A 153 -10.50 -10.68 13.37
N ARG A 154 -9.39 -10.63 12.62
CA ARG A 154 -8.04 -10.70 13.19
C ARG A 154 -7.69 -9.52 14.07
N ASN A 155 -8.17 -8.33 13.73
CA ASN A 155 -7.86 -7.10 14.45
C ASN A 155 -8.78 -6.82 15.65
N LEU A 156 -9.95 -7.47 15.73
CA LEU A 156 -10.88 -7.29 16.84
C LEU A 156 -10.39 -7.92 18.16
N LYS A 157 -9.44 -8.85 18.09
CA LYS A 157 -9.16 -9.73 19.25
C LYS A 157 -8.30 -9.13 20.36
N ASN A 158 -7.55 -8.01 20.20
CA ASN A 158 -6.81 -7.42 21.34
C ASN A 158 -6.18 -6.03 21.11
N ILE A 159 -5.57 -5.71 19.96
CA ILE A 159 -4.93 -4.42 19.74
C ILE A 159 -5.41 -3.88 18.40
N LYS A 160 -6.19 -2.80 18.46
CA LYS A 160 -6.71 -2.15 17.26
C LYS A 160 -5.55 -1.55 16.45
N ASN A 161 -5.42 -1.96 15.19
CA ASN A 161 -4.52 -1.29 14.24
C ASN A 161 -5.09 0.11 13.95
N ARG A 162 -4.27 1.18 14.14
CA ARG A 162 -4.73 2.58 14.04
C ARG A 162 -5.24 2.98 12.66
N TYR A 163 -4.83 2.28 11.61
CA TYR A 163 -5.21 2.57 10.23
C TYR A 163 -6.20 1.57 9.62
N LEU A 164 -6.76 0.67 10.45
CA LEU A 164 -7.68 -0.35 9.94
C LEU A 164 -8.92 0.27 9.29
N GLU A 165 -9.50 1.28 9.89
CA GLU A 165 -10.71 1.94 9.36
C GLU A 165 -10.42 2.67 8.05
N ASP A 166 -9.34 3.45 7.99
CA ASP A 166 -8.91 4.13 6.77
C ASP A 166 -8.58 3.13 5.65
N PHE A 167 -7.98 1.98 6.01
CA PHE A 167 -7.67 0.93 5.06
C PHE A 167 -8.93 0.25 4.51
N ILE A 168 -9.96 0.04 5.34
CA ILE A 168 -11.25 -0.48 4.89
C ILE A 168 -11.91 0.49 3.91
N ILE A 169 -11.89 1.78 4.20
CA ILE A 169 -12.41 2.83 3.31
C ILE A 169 -11.65 2.81 1.98
N PHE A 170 -10.33 2.74 2.03
CA PHE A 170 -9.48 2.65 0.83
C PHE A 170 -9.81 1.43 -0.03
N VAL A 171 -9.91 0.23 0.57
CA VAL A 171 -10.21 -1.00 -0.19
C VAL A 171 -11.60 -0.94 -0.81
N ASN A 172 -12.60 -0.48 -0.07
CA ASN A 172 -13.96 -0.32 -0.60
C ASN A 172 -13.97 0.67 -1.78
N ALA A 173 -13.24 1.78 -1.66
CA ALA A 173 -13.10 2.74 -2.75
C ALA A 173 -12.49 2.13 -4.03
N MET A 174 -11.48 1.26 -3.85
CA MET A 174 -10.82 0.60 -4.98
C MET A 174 -11.68 -0.50 -5.61
N GLU A 175 -12.67 -1.04 -4.88
CA GLU A 175 -13.61 -2.05 -5.36
C GLU A 175 -14.89 -1.45 -5.99
N ASP A 176 -15.18 -0.17 -5.72
CA ASP A 176 -16.39 0.50 -6.16
C ASP A 176 -16.25 1.02 -7.61
N VAL A 177 -16.10 0.09 -8.55
CA VAL A 177 -16.15 0.39 -9.99
C VAL A 177 -17.59 0.33 -10.45
N ASN A 178 -18.01 1.37 -11.15
CA ASN A 178 -19.36 1.43 -11.71
C ASN A 178 -19.49 0.44 -12.89
N ILE A 179 -20.07 -0.73 -12.62
CA ILE A 179 -20.25 -1.83 -13.59
C ILE A 179 -21.12 -1.38 -14.79
N ARG A 180 -21.83 -0.25 -14.67
CA ARG A 180 -22.75 0.23 -15.72
C ARG A 180 -22.09 0.91 -16.90
N GLU A 181 -20.87 1.43 -16.77
CA GLU A 181 -20.21 2.24 -17.82
C GLU A 181 -18.95 1.63 -18.44
N SER A 182 -18.31 0.66 -17.81
CA SER A 182 -17.18 -0.05 -18.40
C SER A 182 -16.97 -1.42 -17.76
N VAL A 183 -16.50 -2.38 -18.55
CA VAL A 183 -16.06 -3.72 -18.11
C VAL A 183 -14.69 -3.61 -17.38
N GLU A 184 -14.53 -2.62 -16.51
CA GLU A 184 -13.26 -2.41 -15.81
C GLU A 184 -13.20 -3.24 -14.55
N VAL A 185 -12.17 -4.09 -14.47
CA VAL A 185 -11.88 -4.87 -13.27
C VAL A 185 -11.41 -3.94 -12.16
N PRO A 186 -11.92 -4.06 -10.92
CA PRO A 186 -11.44 -3.27 -9.79
C PRO A 186 -9.92 -3.29 -9.63
N VAL A 187 -9.35 -2.15 -9.22
CA VAL A 187 -7.89 -1.92 -9.21
C VAL A 187 -7.13 -3.00 -8.45
N LEU A 188 -7.61 -3.37 -7.25
CA LEU A 188 -6.92 -4.34 -6.40
C LEU A 188 -6.98 -5.76 -6.99
N ARG A 189 -8.09 -6.15 -7.59
CA ARG A 189 -8.24 -7.44 -8.29
C ARG A 189 -7.32 -7.52 -9.49
N LYS A 190 -7.26 -6.44 -10.26
CA LYS A 190 -6.37 -6.36 -11.42
C LYS A 190 -4.92 -6.49 -11.00
N LEU A 191 -4.51 -5.78 -9.94
CA LEU A 191 -3.15 -5.83 -9.42
C LEU A 191 -2.79 -7.24 -8.91
N ALA A 192 -3.69 -7.89 -8.17
CA ALA A 192 -3.52 -9.28 -7.72
C ALA A 192 -3.36 -10.25 -8.92
N PHE A 193 -4.27 -10.18 -9.90
CA PHE A 193 -4.23 -10.99 -11.10
C PHE A 193 -2.93 -10.81 -11.90
N LEU A 194 -2.47 -9.57 -12.06
CA LEU A 194 -1.20 -9.29 -12.73
C LEU A 194 -0.02 -9.87 -11.98
N THR A 195 -0.04 -9.78 -10.64
CA THR A 195 0.99 -10.38 -9.77
C THR A 195 1.08 -11.89 -9.97
N GLU A 196 -0.05 -12.57 -10.05
CA GLU A 196 -0.10 -14.03 -10.25
C GLU A 196 0.39 -14.44 -11.64
N ARG A 197 0.00 -13.71 -12.69
CA ARG A 197 0.33 -14.03 -14.07
C ARG A 197 1.76 -13.70 -14.49
N GLU A 198 2.43 -12.79 -13.80
CA GLU A 198 3.80 -12.46 -14.18
C GLU A 198 4.75 -13.64 -13.93
N LYS A 199 5.66 -13.86 -14.89
CA LYS A 199 6.59 -14.99 -14.84
C LYS A 199 7.61 -14.84 -13.70
N ASN A 200 8.13 -13.63 -13.51
CA ASN A 200 9.18 -13.37 -12.54
C ASN A 200 9.12 -11.92 -11.99
N VAL A 201 9.90 -11.69 -10.94
CA VAL A 201 9.99 -10.41 -10.23
C VAL A 201 10.45 -9.26 -11.13
N LYS A 202 11.51 -9.46 -11.92
CA LYS A 202 12.07 -8.42 -12.82
C LYS A 202 11.03 -7.97 -13.86
N SER A 203 10.34 -8.91 -14.49
CA SER A 203 9.26 -8.62 -15.43
C SER A 203 8.13 -7.84 -14.79
N PHE A 204 7.77 -8.17 -13.54
CA PHE A 204 6.72 -7.47 -12.83
C PHE A 204 7.10 -6.02 -12.48
N ILE A 205 8.34 -5.80 -12.01
CA ILE A 205 8.86 -4.45 -11.76
C ILE A 205 8.83 -3.60 -13.04
N ALA A 206 9.33 -4.14 -14.15
CA ALA A 206 9.34 -3.43 -15.44
C ALA A 206 7.92 -3.04 -15.91
N LYS A 207 6.95 -3.92 -15.74
CA LYS A 207 5.56 -3.65 -16.13
C LYS A 207 4.90 -2.62 -15.20
N LEU A 208 5.20 -2.62 -13.90
CA LEU A 208 4.75 -1.57 -12.98
C LEU A 208 5.32 -0.20 -13.36
N GLY A 209 6.58 -0.14 -13.81
CA GLY A 209 7.21 1.10 -14.25
C GLY A 209 6.68 1.65 -15.58
N ASN A 210 6.05 0.80 -16.40
CA ASN A 210 5.59 1.14 -17.75
C ASN A 210 4.06 1.29 -17.79
N ARG A 211 3.42 0.24 -18.25
CA ARG A 211 2.02 0.23 -18.66
C ARG A 211 1.06 0.21 -17.46
N TYR A 212 1.39 -0.57 -16.43
CA TYR A 212 0.45 -0.78 -15.32
C TYR A 212 0.40 0.38 -14.34
N ALA A 213 1.48 1.15 -14.19
CA ALA A 213 1.47 2.33 -13.33
C ALA A 213 0.45 3.36 -13.81
N GLU A 214 0.49 3.70 -15.11
CA GLU A 214 -0.45 4.66 -15.71
C GLU A 214 -1.91 4.18 -15.59
N GLU A 215 -2.14 2.89 -15.80
CA GLU A 215 -3.47 2.32 -15.71
C GLU A 215 -4.01 2.27 -14.29
N ILE A 216 -3.18 1.86 -13.32
CA ILE A 216 -3.54 1.86 -11.90
C ILE A 216 -3.84 3.29 -11.44
N ASP A 217 -3.01 4.25 -11.82
CA ASP A 217 -3.22 5.67 -11.48
C ASP A 217 -4.51 6.22 -12.09
N ARG A 218 -4.83 5.85 -13.33
CA ARG A 218 -6.08 6.23 -14.00
C ARG A 218 -7.28 5.68 -13.23
N LEU A 219 -7.29 4.40 -12.92
CA LEU A 219 -8.37 3.75 -12.18
C LEU A 219 -8.54 4.32 -10.77
N MET A 220 -7.45 4.61 -10.08
CA MET A 220 -7.49 5.28 -8.78
C MET A 220 -8.11 6.68 -8.89
N LYS A 221 -7.74 7.47 -9.89
CA LYS A 221 -8.29 8.82 -10.09
C LYS A 221 -9.81 8.78 -10.33
N VAL A 222 -10.29 7.82 -11.12
CA VAL A 222 -11.74 7.63 -11.36
C VAL A 222 -12.47 7.30 -10.06
N ASN A 223 -11.99 6.33 -9.29
CA ASN A 223 -12.61 5.93 -8.03
C ASN A 223 -12.64 7.06 -6.99
N ILE A 224 -11.54 7.79 -6.87
CA ILE A 224 -11.44 8.94 -5.97
C ILE A 224 -12.41 10.05 -6.37
N LYS A 225 -12.51 10.36 -7.68
CA LYS A 225 -13.44 11.38 -8.19
C LYS A 225 -14.89 10.99 -7.91
N LYS A 226 -15.24 9.72 -8.12
CA LYS A 226 -16.58 9.18 -7.84
C LYS A 226 -16.94 9.30 -6.37
N GLN A 227 -16.04 8.89 -5.46
CA GLN A 227 -16.27 9.04 -4.01
C GLN A 227 -16.48 10.49 -3.58
N ALA A 228 -15.68 11.41 -4.11
CA ALA A 228 -15.84 12.82 -3.81
C ALA A 228 -17.22 13.33 -4.29
N GLN A 229 -17.71 12.84 -5.42
CA GLN A 229 -19.06 13.18 -5.93
C GLN A 229 -20.17 12.56 -5.08
N GLU A 230 -20.04 11.31 -4.64
CA GLU A 230 -21.00 10.64 -3.76
C GLU A 230 -21.06 11.29 -2.37
N LEU A 231 -19.94 11.69 -1.81
CA LEU A 231 -19.87 12.44 -0.56
C LEU A 231 -20.58 13.80 -0.68
N LEU A 232 -20.35 14.51 -1.78
CA LEU A 232 -21.03 15.77 -2.07
C LEU A 232 -22.54 15.56 -2.21
N TYR A 233 -22.97 14.55 -2.95
CA TYR A 233 -24.38 14.24 -3.15
C TYR A 233 -25.06 13.85 -1.84
N ASN A 234 -24.45 12.98 -1.04
CA ASN A 234 -25.00 12.55 0.25
C ASN A 234 -25.13 13.72 1.22
N ASN A 235 -24.11 14.58 1.30
CA ASN A 235 -24.17 15.80 2.12
C ASN A 235 -25.32 16.72 1.67
N ILE A 236 -25.52 16.92 0.36
CA ILE A 236 -26.61 17.72 -0.16
C ILE A 236 -27.99 17.11 0.15
N VAL A 237 -28.11 15.78 0.09
CA VAL A 237 -29.35 15.05 0.43
C VAL A 237 -29.66 15.14 1.91
N GLU A 238 -28.66 14.93 2.78
CA GLU A 238 -28.81 15.07 4.23
C GLU A 238 -29.24 16.49 4.61
N GLU A 239 -28.63 17.52 4.03
CA GLU A 239 -29.00 18.91 4.25
C GLU A 239 -30.43 19.23 3.82
N LYS A 240 -30.85 18.76 2.63
CA LYS A 240 -32.25 18.91 2.18
C LYS A 240 -33.22 18.27 3.16
N ASN A 241 -32.87 17.16 3.76
CA ASN A 241 -33.69 16.48 4.75
C ASN A 241 -33.70 17.22 6.11
N GLU A 242 -32.57 17.78 6.54
CA GLU A 242 -32.49 18.61 7.74
C GLU A 242 -33.22 19.94 7.59
N ILE A 243 -33.14 20.60 6.43
CA ILE A 243 -33.89 21.82 6.12
C ILE A 243 -35.39 21.55 6.17
N LYS A 244 -35.86 20.42 5.65
CA LYS A 244 -37.26 20.00 5.73
C LYS A 244 -37.72 19.76 7.16
N SER A 245 -36.81 19.32 8.05
CA SER A 245 -37.15 18.99 9.44
C SER A 245 -37.08 20.18 10.42
N LYS A 246 -36.26 21.17 10.16
CA LYS A 246 -35.98 22.26 11.14
C LYS A 246 -36.57 23.63 10.84
N ASN A 247 -37.14 23.90 9.65
CA ASN A 247 -37.70 25.21 9.24
C ASN A 247 -36.79 26.44 9.51
N LYS A 248 -35.47 26.25 9.60
CA LYS A 248 -34.47 27.31 9.80
C LYS A 248 -33.53 27.43 8.60
N VAL A 249 -33.85 28.36 7.70
CA VAL A 249 -33.13 28.57 6.43
C VAL A 249 -31.71 29.17 6.64
N THR A 250 -31.46 29.94 7.68
CA THR A 250 -30.23 30.71 7.86
C THR A 250 -29.02 29.91 8.35
N ASP A 251 -29.19 28.99 9.26
CA ASP A 251 -28.07 28.19 9.80
C ASP A 251 -27.63 27.10 8.82
N ALA A 252 -28.55 26.57 8.04
CA ALA A 252 -28.28 25.54 7.04
C ALA A 252 -27.36 26.03 5.92
N VAL A 253 -27.50 27.28 5.46
CA VAL A 253 -26.65 27.85 4.40
C VAL A 253 -25.20 28.02 4.81
N GLN A 254 -24.93 28.33 6.09
CA GLN A 254 -23.55 28.43 6.60
C GLN A 254 -22.90 27.04 6.75
N GLU A 255 -23.63 26.05 7.19
CA GLU A 255 -23.15 24.69 7.34
C GLU A 255 -22.89 24.01 5.98
N THR A 256 -23.76 24.29 4.98
CA THR A 256 -23.55 23.86 3.58
C THR A 256 -22.24 24.41 3.03
N LYS A 257 -21.95 25.70 3.23
CA LYS A 257 -20.68 26.30 2.79
C LYS A 257 -19.47 25.61 3.44
N LYS A 258 -19.54 25.25 4.74
CA LYS A 258 -18.46 24.53 5.42
C LYS A 258 -18.25 23.12 4.84
N LYS A 259 -19.30 22.36 4.60
CA LYS A 259 -19.22 20.99 4.03
C LYS A 259 -18.70 21.00 2.59
N ILE A 260 -19.15 21.98 1.78
CA ILE A 260 -18.62 22.18 0.41
C ILE A 260 -17.13 22.54 0.45
N GLN A 261 -16.70 23.42 1.37
CA GLN A 261 -15.28 23.74 1.54
C GLN A 261 -14.47 22.53 1.97
N THR A 262 -15.01 21.66 2.82
CA THR A 262 -14.37 20.42 3.25
C THR A 262 -14.23 19.43 2.10
N ALA A 263 -15.27 19.24 1.29
CA ALA A 263 -15.22 18.40 0.10
C ALA A 263 -14.24 18.95 -0.94
N HIS A 264 -14.19 20.27 -1.16
CA HIS A 264 -13.17 20.90 -2.01
C HIS A 264 -11.74 20.75 -1.45
N ARG A 265 -11.56 20.84 -0.12
CA ARG A 265 -10.26 20.54 0.52
C ARG A 265 -9.86 19.08 0.30
N TYR A 266 -10.80 18.16 0.42
CA TYR A 266 -10.56 16.72 0.19
C TYR A 266 -10.18 16.47 -1.28
N THR A 267 -10.93 17.03 -2.21
CA THR A 267 -10.63 16.95 -3.66
C THR A 267 -9.25 17.55 -3.99
N ARG A 268 -8.89 18.71 -3.38
CA ARG A 268 -7.55 19.31 -3.54
C ARG A 268 -6.44 18.45 -2.96
N LYS A 269 -6.66 17.84 -1.77
CA LYS A 269 -5.69 16.89 -1.20
C LYS A 269 -5.46 15.69 -2.12
N ILE A 270 -6.53 15.14 -2.66
CA ILE A 270 -6.50 14.04 -3.61
C ILE A 270 -5.78 14.46 -4.91
N GLN A 271 -6.08 15.65 -5.45
CA GLN A 271 -5.40 16.16 -6.64
C GLN A 271 -3.91 16.40 -6.41
N LYS A 272 -3.52 16.96 -5.23
CA LYS A 272 -2.12 17.12 -4.84
C LYS A 272 -1.41 15.77 -4.71
N SER A 273 -2.03 14.82 -4.01
CA SER A 273 -1.56 13.43 -3.90
C SER A 273 -1.44 12.75 -5.27
N ASN A 274 -2.34 13.04 -6.22
CA ASN A 274 -2.29 12.50 -7.57
C ASN A 274 -1.19 13.16 -8.44
N ALA A 275 -0.89 14.44 -8.22
CA ALA A 275 0.24 15.10 -8.87
C ALA A 275 1.59 14.53 -8.44
N GLU A 276 1.72 14.16 -7.16
CA GLU A 276 2.90 13.49 -6.61
C GLU A 276 3.08 12.04 -7.13
N ARG A 277 2.01 11.41 -7.67
CA ARG A 277 2.02 10.07 -8.26
C ARG A 277 2.51 10.00 -9.70
N SER A 278 2.66 11.13 -10.37
CA SER A 278 3.25 11.17 -11.73
C SER A 278 4.71 10.68 -11.78
N LEU A 279 5.25 10.28 -10.61
CA LEU A 279 6.55 9.61 -10.44
C LEU A 279 6.67 8.25 -11.14
N PHE A 280 5.54 7.63 -11.56
CA PHE A 280 5.57 6.52 -12.51
C PHE A 280 5.63 7.03 -13.97
N SER A 281 6.47 8.00 -14.22
CA SER A 281 6.60 8.57 -15.54
C SER A 281 7.27 7.60 -16.52
N LYS A 282 7.05 7.83 -17.82
CA LYS A 282 7.79 7.16 -18.89
C LYS A 282 9.30 7.22 -18.71
N GLU A 283 9.82 8.25 -18.01
CA GLU A 283 11.23 8.38 -17.66
C GLU A 283 11.73 7.30 -16.71
N ALA A 284 10.97 6.92 -15.69
CA ALA A 284 11.33 5.83 -14.78
C ALA A 284 11.40 4.49 -15.54
N ALA A 285 10.44 4.26 -16.43
CA ALA A 285 10.43 3.08 -17.29
C ALA A 285 11.60 3.05 -18.28
N ASN A 286 11.93 4.18 -18.88
CA ASN A 286 13.08 4.31 -19.78
C ASN A 286 14.41 4.12 -19.05
N ARG A 287 14.52 4.56 -17.78
CA ARG A 287 15.69 4.30 -16.95
C ARG A 287 15.88 2.79 -16.71
N ILE A 288 14.79 2.04 -16.45
CA ILE A 288 14.86 0.59 -16.30
C ILE A 288 15.35 -0.07 -17.59
N LEU A 289 14.84 0.35 -18.73
CA LEU A 289 15.21 -0.20 -20.03
C LEU A 289 16.65 0.16 -20.44
N ASN A 290 17.08 1.38 -20.14
CA ASN A 290 18.43 1.87 -20.52
C ASN A 290 19.52 1.41 -19.54
N HIS A 291 19.19 0.99 -18.31
CA HIS A 291 20.14 0.47 -17.33
C HIS A 291 20.37 -1.05 -17.40
N GLU A 292 19.83 -1.75 -18.40
CA GLU A 292 20.14 -3.18 -18.61
C GLU A 292 21.65 -3.43 -18.80
N SER A 293 22.39 -2.45 -19.31
CA SER A 293 23.86 -2.54 -19.50
C SER A 293 24.64 -2.46 -18.17
N LEU A 294 24.11 -1.87 -17.12
CA LEU A 294 24.79 -1.70 -15.83
C LEU A 294 24.69 -2.94 -14.93
N TYR A 295 23.82 -3.89 -15.26
CA TYR A 295 23.52 -5.06 -14.44
C TYR A 295 23.83 -6.38 -15.10
N LYS A 296 24.63 -6.38 -16.18
CA LYS A 296 25.29 -7.60 -16.65
C LYS A 296 26.38 -7.97 -15.65
N ILE A 297 26.00 -8.78 -14.69
CA ILE A 297 26.92 -9.55 -13.85
C ILE A 297 26.77 -10.98 -14.32
N ASP A 298 27.88 -11.49 -14.90
CA ASP A 298 28.06 -12.89 -15.26
C ASP A 298 27.79 -13.83 -14.11
#